data_014b02ff1c69c02da230f2db54becbe6
#
_entry.id   014b02ff1c69c02da230f2db54becbe6
#
_cell.length_a   1.000
_cell.length_b   1.000
_cell.length_c   1.000
_cell.angle_alpha   90.00
_cell.angle_beta   90.00
_cell.angle_gamma   90.00
#
_symmetry.space_group_name_H-M   'P 1'
#
loop_
_entity.id
_entity.type
_entity.pdbx_description
1 polymer ?
#
loop_
_entity_poly.entity_id
_entity_poly.type
_entity_poly.pdbx_seq_one_letter_code
_entity_poly.pdbx_strand_id
1 'polypeptide(L)'
;MKIFVKIYLFIPTVLFSVLTRAQDVDSSFKTPKFLSYDSLHQRDIVDVGQSVFRKKKVPRTDTGKESQTHVSVLPAVGYSLQTGFAAILSANIAFYNGVNEGQNISTIITSFTYSQYKQYILPLLTNIWSKNGKYNFQSEWRYLKYPSFTYGLGTNTRLEDGYMIDYSYLRLHQNISRKILKNLYGGMGLDLDLYWNIKELSPDSGTKTDFENYGLYPKETAVGPSFSLLYDSRKNSIDPENGSYLNLSYRPKLKFMGSDANWQSLLLEFKGYKKFPAESDNVIALWSYNRFTFGGKPPYLLLPSTGWDSNVNTGRGFIQGRYRGSNMLYLESEYRFLITSNGLFGGVVFANAETFSGRESTLEGNASLKTFDPIQPGYGAGIRIKLNKFSRANLCVDYGWGTGGSKGVAVNLGEVF
;
A
#
# COMPACT_ATOMS: atom_id res chain seq x y z
N MET A 1 34.09 -26.74 3.42
CA MET A 1 33.12 -26.78 2.31
C MET A 1 32.53 -25.34 2.20
N LYS A 2 33.06 -24.53 1.27
CA LYS A 2 32.67 -23.11 1.11
C LYS A 2 31.46 -23.05 0.17
N ILE A 3 30.30 -22.71 0.70
CA ILE A 3 29.10 -22.44 -0.11
C ILE A 3 29.10 -20.95 -0.40
N PHE A 4 29.42 -20.59 -1.64
CA PHE A 4 29.26 -19.23 -2.16
C PHE A 4 27.77 -18.98 -2.40
N VAL A 5 27.16 -18.12 -1.59
CA VAL A 5 25.86 -17.52 -1.85
C VAL A 5 26.05 -16.44 -2.91
N LYS A 6 25.77 -16.76 -4.16
CA LYS A 6 25.61 -15.75 -5.21
C LYS A 6 24.23 -15.12 -5.05
N ILE A 7 24.19 -13.97 -4.39
CA ILE A 7 23.02 -13.10 -4.35
C ILE A 7 22.88 -12.44 -5.73
N TYR A 8 21.89 -12.88 -6.50
CA TYR A 8 21.52 -12.18 -7.74
C TYR A 8 20.74 -10.91 -7.41
N LEU A 9 21.47 -9.81 -7.28
CA LEU A 9 20.94 -8.44 -7.27
C LEU A 9 20.64 -8.01 -8.72
N PHE A 10 19.68 -8.67 -9.39
CA PHE A 10 19.58 -8.54 -10.86
C PHE A 10 18.41 -7.67 -11.36
N ILE A 11 17.57 -7.12 -10.50
CA ILE A 11 16.36 -6.43 -10.96
C ILE A 11 16.48 -4.90 -11.03
N PRO A 12 17.22 -4.17 -10.18
CA PRO A 12 17.29 -2.71 -10.30
C PRO A 12 18.17 -2.21 -11.44
N THR A 13 19.18 -2.97 -11.87
CA THR A 13 20.19 -2.50 -12.82
C THR A 13 19.71 -2.49 -14.28
N VAL A 14 18.81 -3.38 -14.65
CA VAL A 14 18.32 -3.47 -16.02
C VAL A 14 17.30 -2.37 -16.35
N LEU A 15 16.46 -1.97 -15.38
CA LEU A 15 15.49 -0.89 -15.61
C LEU A 15 16.16 0.51 -15.63
N PHE A 16 17.24 0.70 -14.89
CA PHE A 16 17.95 1.98 -14.88
C PHE A 16 18.69 2.23 -16.20
N SER A 17 19.20 1.19 -16.85
CA SER A 17 19.88 1.29 -18.15
C SER A 17 18.94 1.53 -19.32
N VAL A 18 17.67 1.11 -19.23
CA VAL A 18 16.65 1.40 -20.25
C VAL A 18 16.19 2.86 -20.19
N LEU A 19 16.15 3.46 -19.00
CA LEU A 19 15.77 4.87 -18.81
C LEU A 19 16.86 5.86 -19.26
N THR A 20 18.14 5.46 -19.31
CA THR A 20 19.25 6.33 -19.76
C THR A 20 19.47 6.31 -21.26
N ARG A 21 18.96 5.32 -21.99
CA ARG A 21 19.06 5.24 -23.47
C ARG A 21 17.90 5.87 -24.22
N ALA A 22 16.90 6.40 -23.54
CA ALA A 22 15.73 7.05 -24.18
C ALA A 22 16.00 8.52 -24.59
N GLN A 23 17.26 8.98 -24.60
CA GLN A 23 17.60 10.37 -24.94
C GLN A 23 17.92 10.63 -26.43
N ASP A 24 17.97 9.59 -27.28
CA ASP A 24 18.19 9.75 -28.72
C ASP A 24 17.02 9.14 -29.51
N VAL A 25 15.84 9.75 -29.41
CA VAL A 25 14.74 9.49 -30.36
C VAL A 25 14.49 10.74 -31.17
N ASP A 26 14.64 10.54 -32.47
CA ASP A 26 14.43 11.46 -33.58
C ASP A 26 13.34 12.51 -33.35
N SER A 27 13.71 13.79 -33.49
CA SER A 27 12.89 14.98 -33.24
C SER A 27 11.73 15.21 -34.24
N SER A 28 11.40 14.23 -35.11
CA SER A 28 10.33 14.34 -36.12
C SER A 28 8.94 13.89 -35.65
N PHE A 29 8.83 13.22 -34.48
CA PHE A 29 7.52 12.92 -33.90
C PHE A 29 6.94 14.16 -33.24
N LYS A 30 5.86 14.72 -33.79
CA LYS A 30 5.04 15.71 -33.05
C LYS A 30 4.54 15.07 -31.78
N THR A 31 5.20 15.38 -30.66
CA THR A 31 4.76 14.96 -29.32
C THR A 31 3.31 15.39 -29.10
N PRO A 32 2.41 14.50 -28.71
CA PRO A 32 1.06 14.89 -28.31
C PRO A 32 1.15 16.01 -27.25
N LYS A 33 0.36 17.07 -27.40
CA LYS A 33 0.24 18.08 -26.34
C LYS A 33 -0.41 17.44 -25.13
N PHE A 34 0.40 17.11 -24.12
CA PHE A 34 -0.11 16.65 -22.82
C PHE A 34 -0.71 17.83 -22.05
N LEU A 35 -1.79 17.56 -21.32
CA LEU A 35 -2.38 18.53 -20.41
C LEU A 35 -1.43 18.81 -19.25
N SER A 36 -1.30 20.07 -18.86
CA SER A 36 -0.52 20.51 -17.71
C SER A 36 -1.43 21.11 -16.64
N TYR A 37 -0.97 21.08 -15.38
CA TYR A 37 -1.64 21.81 -14.32
C TYR A 37 -1.50 23.31 -14.55
N ASP A 38 -2.61 23.99 -14.81
CA ASP A 38 -2.68 25.43 -14.71
C ASP A 38 -2.85 25.81 -13.23
N SER A 39 -1.76 26.21 -12.58
CA SER A 39 -1.75 26.56 -11.15
C SER A 39 -2.73 27.67 -10.78
N LEU A 40 -3.12 28.51 -11.74
CA LEU A 40 -4.09 29.59 -11.55
C LEU A 40 -5.54 29.12 -11.68
N HIS A 41 -5.77 27.98 -12.35
CA HIS A 41 -7.12 27.47 -12.66
C HIS A 41 -7.42 26.08 -12.10
N GLN A 42 -6.57 25.56 -11.19
CA GLN A 42 -6.84 24.26 -10.55
C GLN A 42 -8.17 24.27 -9.81
N ARG A 43 -8.96 23.21 -10.01
CA ARG A 43 -10.24 22.99 -9.36
C ARG A 43 -10.26 21.69 -8.56
N ASP A 44 -11.02 21.70 -7.48
CA ASP A 44 -11.35 20.53 -6.70
C ASP A 44 -12.87 20.39 -6.52
N ILE A 45 -13.30 19.31 -5.87
CA ILE A 45 -14.73 19.04 -5.65
C ILE A 45 -15.41 20.14 -4.81
N VAL A 46 -14.65 20.82 -3.94
CA VAL A 46 -15.15 21.93 -3.12
C VAL A 46 -15.46 23.14 -3.98
N ASP A 47 -14.58 23.46 -4.95
CA ASP A 47 -14.82 24.55 -5.92
C ASP A 47 -16.08 24.28 -6.76
N VAL A 48 -16.28 23.01 -7.17
CA VAL A 48 -17.48 22.59 -7.91
C VAL A 48 -18.73 22.77 -7.04
N GLY A 49 -18.70 22.26 -5.80
CA GLY A 49 -19.81 22.43 -4.87
C GLY A 49 -20.17 23.90 -4.63
N GLN A 50 -19.17 24.75 -4.43
CA GLN A 50 -19.39 26.20 -4.26
C GLN A 50 -20.00 26.86 -5.50
N SER A 51 -19.61 26.42 -6.69
CA SER A 51 -20.16 26.97 -7.95
C SER A 51 -21.61 26.54 -8.19
N VAL A 52 -21.99 25.33 -7.83
CA VAL A 52 -23.35 24.79 -7.97
C VAL A 52 -24.33 25.42 -6.98
N PHE A 53 -23.91 25.58 -5.72
CA PHE A 53 -24.76 26.12 -4.67
C PHE A 53 -24.75 27.65 -4.57
N ARG A 54 -24.17 28.36 -5.56
CA ARG A 54 -24.12 29.85 -5.66
C ARG A 54 -23.73 30.56 -4.35
N LYS A 55 -22.97 29.90 -3.47
CA LYS A 55 -22.38 30.62 -2.33
C LYS A 55 -21.34 31.58 -2.88
N LYS A 56 -21.52 32.90 -2.62
CA LYS A 56 -20.51 33.93 -2.93
C LYS A 56 -19.15 33.39 -2.55
N LYS A 57 -18.20 33.38 -3.50
CA LYS A 57 -16.80 33.15 -3.18
C LYS A 57 -16.45 34.10 -2.04
N VAL A 58 -16.29 33.57 -0.85
CA VAL A 58 -15.52 34.29 0.17
C VAL A 58 -14.15 34.39 -0.46
N PRO A 59 -13.63 35.58 -0.78
CA PRO A 59 -12.25 35.69 -1.25
C PRO A 59 -11.42 35.03 -0.15
N ARG A 60 -10.79 33.89 -0.44
CA ARG A 60 -9.73 33.42 0.41
C ARG A 60 -8.61 34.45 0.22
N THR A 61 -8.65 35.46 1.03
CA THR A 61 -7.56 36.44 1.16
C THR A 61 -6.36 35.62 1.53
N ASP A 62 -5.39 35.66 0.67
CA ASP A 62 -4.06 35.09 0.83
C ASP A 62 -3.33 35.90 1.93
N THR A 63 -3.90 35.82 3.13
CA THR A 63 -3.30 36.41 4.32
C THR A 63 -2.29 35.38 4.76
N GLY A 64 -1.07 35.35 4.28
CA GLY A 64 0.15 34.63 4.67
C GLY A 64 0.16 33.71 5.91
N LYS A 65 -1.00 33.33 6.42
CA LYS A 65 -1.33 32.37 7.46
C LYS A 65 -2.39 31.42 6.92
N GLU A 66 -2.11 30.74 5.78
CA GLU A 66 -2.94 29.61 5.40
C GLU A 66 -2.91 28.58 6.52
N SER A 67 -4.10 28.11 6.90
CA SER A 67 -4.22 26.95 7.78
C SER A 67 -3.40 25.82 7.15
N GLN A 68 -2.28 25.49 7.77
CA GLN A 68 -1.35 24.45 7.30
C GLN A 68 -1.97 23.06 7.39
N THR A 69 -3.26 22.96 7.76
CA THR A 69 -3.97 21.71 7.98
C THR A 69 -5.15 21.57 7.02
N HIS A 70 -5.15 20.51 6.25
CA HIS A 70 -6.19 20.15 5.29
C HIS A 70 -6.90 18.87 5.73
N VAL A 71 -8.21 18.95 5.90
CA VAL A 71 -9.05 17.81 6.30
C VAL A 71 -9.97 17.45 5.15
N SER A 72 -9.97 16.17 4.77
CA SER A 72 -10.88 15.60 3.79
C SER A 72 -11.65 14.46 4.45
N VAL A 73 -12.97 14.53 4.46
CA VAL A 73 -13.86 13.49 4.97
C VAL A 73 -14.77 13.02 3.85
N LEU A 74 -14.85 11.73 3.62
CA LEU A 74 -15.64 11.15 2.53
C LEU A 74 -16.46 9.97 3.03
N PRO A 75 -17.78 10.06 3.01
CA PRO A 75 -18.65 8.89 3.06
C PRO A 75 -18.65 8.20 1.69
N ALA A 76 -18.53 6.89 1.67
CA ALA A 76 -18.56 6.10 0.45
C ALA A 76 -19.36 4.81 0.67
N VAL A 77 -19.89 4.28 -0.42
CA VAL A 77 -20.40 2.91 -0.49
C VAL A 77 -19.65 2.22 -1.60
N GLY A 78 -19.11 1.05 -1.31
CA GLY A 78 -18.35 0.26 -2.27
C GLY A 78 -18.82 -1.17 -2.32
N TYR A 79 -18.36 -1.88 -3.33
CA TYR A 79 -18.53 -3.31 -3.47
C TYR A 79 -17.21 -3.96 -3.84
N SER A 80 -16.81 -4.99 -3.11
CA SER A 80 -15.71 -5.86 -3.49
C SER A 80 -16.07 -7.32 -3.24
N LEU A 81 -15.39 -8.25 -3.89
CA LEU A 81 -15.62 -9.68 -3.64
C LEU A 81 -15.30 -10.07 -2.18
N GLN A 82 -14.38 -9.33 -1.54
CA GLN A 82 -13.94 -9.59 -0.17
C GLN A 82 -14.90 -9.04 0.89
N THR A 83 -15.61 -7.96 0.60
CA THR A 83 -16.47 -7.28 1.58
C THR A 83 -17.96 -7.40 1.24
N GLY A 84 -18.32 -7.78 0.00
CA GLY A 84 -19.63 -7.49 -0.52
C GLY A 84 -19.87 -5.98 -0.55
N PHE A 85 -21.08 -5.53 -0.34
CA PHE A 85 -21.37 -4.10 -0.13
C PHE A 85 -20.78 -3.62 1.21
N ALA A 86 -20.16 -2.45 1.20
CA ALA A 86 -19.60 -1.85 2.40
C ALA A 86 -19.93 -0.35 2.46
N ALA A 87 -20.32 0.10 3.66
CA ALA A 87 -20.40 1.52 3.99
C ALA A 87 -19.09 1.97 4.63
N ILE A 88 -18.51 3.04 4.13
CA ILE A 88 -17.18 3.51 4.50
C ILE A 88 -17.30 5.00 4.86
N LEU A 89 -16.75 5.37 6.01
CA LEU A 89 -16.49 6.76 6.36
C LEU A 89 -15.00 6.94 6.51
N SER A 90 -14.36 7.67 5.60
CA SER A 90 -12.91 7.89 5.59
C SER A 90 -12.57 9.33 5.93
N ALA A 91 -11.44 9.53 6.61
CA ALA A 91 -10.87 10.84 6.88
C ALA A 91 -9.37 10.85 6.58
N ASN A 92 -8.91 11.89 5.90
CA ASN A 92 -7.51 12.19 5.66
C ASN A 92 -7.22 13.59 6.19
N ILE A 93 -6.25 13.71 7.09
CA ILE A 93 -5.76 14.96 7.63
C ILE A 93 -4.32 15.12 7.15
N ALA A 94 -4.04 16.20 6.42
CA ALA A 94 -2.73 16.52 5.90
C ALA A 94 -2.28 17.88 6.42
N PHE A 95 -1.05 17.98 6.94
CA PHE A 95 -0.55 19.22 7.52
C PHE A 95 0.97 19.31 7.47
N TYR A 96 1.48 20.54 7.57
CA TYR A 96 2.90 20.81 7.70
C TYR A 96 3.22 21.28 9.12
N ASN A 97 4.20 20.66 9.76
CA ASN A 97 4.66 21.01 11.11
C ASN A 97 5.74 22.10 11.11
N GLY A 98 5.61 23.12 10.25
CA GLY A 98 6.56 24.24 10.18
C GLY A 98 6.40 25.08 8.93
N VAL A 99 7.15 26.16 8.84
CA VAL A 99 7.08 27.18 7.78
C VAL A 99 8.21 27.04 6.74
N ASN A 100 9.08 26.04 6.87
CA ASN A 100 10.25 25.90 6.00
C ASN A 100 9.91 25.23 4.68
N GLU A 101 10.32 25.82 3.58
CA GLU A 101 10.24 25.22 2.25
C GLU A 101 10.97 23.86 2.23
N GLY A 102 10.32 22.84 1.66
CA GLY A 102 10.88 21.49 1.51
C GLY A 102 10.62 20.54 2.66
N GLN A 103 9.71 20.83 3.58
CA GLN A 103 9.25 19.88 4.59
C GLN A 103 8.32 18.82 3.98
N ASN A 104 8.42 17.60 4.50
CA ASN A 104 7.49 16.52 4.15
C ASN A 104 6.12 16.78 4.79
N ILE A 105 5.07 16.50 4.04
CA ILE A 105 3.70 16.59 4.54
C ILE A 105 3.45 15.48 5.57
N SER A 106 2.88 15.86 6.71
CA SER A 106 2.39 14.93 7.72
C SER A 106 0.97 14.50 7.39
N THR A 107 0.67 13.22 7.58
CA THR A 107 -0.65 12.67 7.27
C THR A 107 -1.18 11.82 8.41
N ILE A 108 -2.50 11.90 8.62
CA ILE A 108 -3.28 10.99 9.47
C ILE A 108 -4.42 10.49 8.61
N ILE A 109 -4.49 9.17 8.42
CA ILE A 109 -5.52 8.52 7.62
C ILE A 109 -6.26 7.55 8.53
N THR A 110 -7.58 7.65 8.57
CA THR A 110 -8.44 6.74 9.30
C THR A 110 -9.72 6.48 8.53
N SER A 111 -10.35 5.36 8.80
CA SER A 111 -11.68 5.06 8.27
C SER A 111 -12.45 4.17 9.24
N PHE A 112 -13.75 4.17 9.11
CA PHE A 112 -14.61 3.14 9.67
C PHE A 112 -15.36 2.48 8.53
N THR A 113 -15.25 1.15 8.42
CA THR A 113 -15.94 0.36 7.40
C THR A 113 -16.81 -0.70 8.06
N TYR A 114 -18.08 -0.77 7.63
CA TYR A 114 -18.97 -1.87 7.92
C TYR A 114 -19.42 -2.55 6.63
N SER A 115 -19.25 -3.87 6.54
CA SER A 115 -19.50 -4.62 5.31
C SER A 115 -20.66 -5.58 5.40
N GLN A 116 -21.15 -6.02 4.24
CA GLN A 116 -22.20 -7.05 4.09
C GLN A 116 -21.84 -8.36 4.80
N TYR A 117 -20.54 -8.70 4.84
CA TYR A 117 -20.04 -9.90 5.54
C TYR A 117 -19.79 -9.65 7.04
N LYS A 118 -20.41 -8.60 7.61
CA LYS A 118 -20.29 -8.24 9.04
C LYS A 118 -18.85 -7.98 9.48
N GLN A 119 -18.05 -7.43 8.58
CA GLN A 119 -16.69 -6.97 8.90
C GLN A 119 -16.75 -5.56 9.50
N TYR A 120 -15.92 -5.34 10.52
CA TYR A 120 -15.62 -4.03 11.09
C TYR A 120 -14.14 -3.76 10.83
N ILE A 121 -13.83 -2.66 10.17
CA ILE A 121 -12.47 -2.30 9.80
C ILE A 121 -12.21 -0.88 10.27
N LEU A 122 -11.26 -0.72 11.20
CA LEU A 122 -10.90 0.56 11.80
C LEU A 122 -9.36 0.71 11.78
N PRO A 123 -8.77 1.22 10.68
CA PRO A 123 -7.37 1.59 10.63
C PRO A 123 -7.15 3.01 11.17
N LEU A 124 -5.98 3.25 11.78
CA LEU A 124 -5.40 4.56 12.02
C LEU A 124 -3.95 4.53 11.56
N LEU A 125 -3.68 5.18 10.45
CA LEU A 125 -2.35 5.28 9.85
C LEU A 125 -1.83 6.70 10.04
N THR A 126 -0.66 6.86 10.62
CA THR A 126 -0.04 8.17 10.79
C THR A 126 1.36 8.20 10.23
N ASN A 127 1.71 9.31 9.60
CA ASN A 127 3.06 9.63 9.16
C ASN A 127 3.34 11.10 9.52
N ILE A 128 3.87 11.33 10.71
CA ILE A 128 4.00 12.66 11.29
C ILE A 128 5.47 13.07 11.33
N TRP A 129 5.79 14.19 10.68
CA TRP A 129 7.11 14.79 10.66
C TRP A 129 7.24 15.88 11.73
N SER A 130 8.33 15.88 12.47
CA SER A 130 8.63 16.97 13.40
C SER A 130 8.91 18.29 12.66
N LYS A 131 8.75 19.42 13.36
CA LYS A 131 8.90 20.78 12.83
C LYS A 131 10.17 21.03 11.99
N ASN A 132 11.26 20.34 12.31
CA ASN A 132 12.56 20.49 11.59
C ASN A 132 12.83 19.30 10.65
N GLY A 133 11.87 18.41 10.43
CA GLY A 133 12.08 17.17 9.69
C GLY A 133 13.15 16.24 10.32
N LYS A 134 13.47 16.45 11.63
CA LYS A 134 14.48 15.68 12.35
C LYS A 134 13.99 14.30 12.75
N TYR A 135 12.70 14.21 13.10
CA TYR A 135 12.05 12.96 13.49
C TYR A 135 10.84 12.70 12.60
N ASN A 136 10.58 11.43 12.39
CA ASN A 136 9.38 10.92 11.75
C ASN A 136 8.73 9.88 12.67
N PHE A 137 7.44 10.03 12.93
CA PHE A 137 6.63 9.15 13.76
C PHE A 137 5.62 8.45 12.86
N GLN A 138 5.71 7.12 12.79
CA GLN A 138 4.82 6.30 11.99
C GLN A 138 4.04 5.36 12.90
N SER A 139 2.71 5.40 12.79
CA SER A 139 1.82 4.46 13.47
C SER A 139 0.98 3.72 12.45
N GLU A 140 0.86 2.42 12.65
CA GLU A 140 -0.10 1.57 11.95
C GLU A 140 -0.90 0.81 13.00
N TRP A 141 -2.04 1.37 13.36
CA TRP A 141 -2.95 0.76 14.32
C TRP A 141 -4.20 0.30 13.59
N ARG A 142 -4.65 -0.92 13.86
CA ARG A 142 -5.84 -1.51 13.21
C ARG A 142 -6.61 -2.35 14.21
N TYR A 143 -7.92 -2.18 14.19
CA TYR A 143 -8.85 -3.14 14.78
C TYR A 143 -9.73 -3.70 13.67
N LEU A 144 -9.78 -5.01 13.57
CA LEU A 144 -10.60 -5.72 12.59
C LEU A 144 -11.41 -6.81 13.27
N LYS A 145 -12.71 -6.92 12.95
CA LYS A 145 -13.49 -8.14 12.97
C LYS A 145 -13.64 -8.53 11.51
N TYR A 146 -13.03 -9.64 11.09
CA TYR A 146 -12.77 -9.80 9.67
C TYR A 146 -12.96 -11.24 9.16
N PRO A 147 -14.22 -11.73 9.01
CA PRO A 147 -14.44 -12.90 8.20
C PRO A 147 -13.87 -12.66 6.80
N SER A 148 -12.93 -13.50 6.36
CA SER A 148 -12.26 -13.32 5.07
C SER A 148 -11.94 -14.64 4.41
N PHE A 149 -11.91 -14.64 3.08
CA PHE A 149 -11.48 -15.81 2.33
C PHE A 149 -9.96 -15.97 2.35
N THR A 150 -9.53 -17.21 2.38
CA THR A 150 -8.18 -17.65 2.02
C THR A 150 -8.29 -18.74 0.97
N TYR A 151 -7.27 -18.86 0.13
CA TYR A 151 -7.27 -19.78 -1.01
C TYR A 151 -6.14 -20.81 -0.91
N GLY A 152 -5.56 -20.98 0.30
CA GLY A 152 -4.42 -21.84 0.55
C GLY A 152 -3.09 -21.12 0.44
N LEU A 153 -2.02 -21.88 0.25
CA LEU A 153 -0.63 -21.43 0.24
C LEU A 153 -0.04 -21.48 -1.18
N GLY A 154 0.83 -20.51 -1.49
CA GLY A 154 1.45 -20.32 -2.79
C GLY A 154 0.55 -19.58 -3.80
N THR A 155 0.94 -19.59 -5.08
CA THR A 155 0.17 -19.01 -6.18
C THR A 155 -0.48 -20.05 -7.08
N ASN A 156 -0.20 -21.34 -6.86
CA ASN A 156 -0.78 -22.44 -7.61
C ASN A 156 -2.09 -22.92 -6.98
N THR A 157 -3.01 -21.98 -6.69
CA THR A 157 -4.32 -22.21 -6.07
C THR A 157 -5.43 -21.67 -6.97
N ARG A 158 -6.65 -22.23 -6.86
CA ARG A 158 -7.82 -21.79 -7.64
C ARG A 158 -8.77 -20.95 -6.78
N LEU A 159 -9.61 -20.14 -7.43
CA LEU A 159 -10.64 -19.35 -6.72
C LEU A 159 -11.67 -20.23 -6.00
N GLU A 160 -11.98 -21.39 -6.59
CA GLU A 160 -12.93 -22.40 -6.08
C GLU A 160 -12.40 -23.09 -4.80
N ASP A 161 -11.09 -23.10 -4.58
CA ASP A 161 -10.48 -23.67 -3.39
C ASP A 161 -10.62 -22.72 -2.17
N GLY A 162 -11.28 -21.57 -2.35
CA GLY A 162 -11.45 -20.56 -1.32
C GLY A 162 -12.39 -21.00 -0.20
N TYR A 163 -11.94 -20.82 1.05
CA TYR A 163 -12.73 -21.02 2.25
C TYR A 163 -12.62 -19.84 3.21
N MET A 164 -13.58 -19.69 4.08
CA MET A 164 -13.66 -18.53 4.98
C MET A 164 -13.00 -18.83 6.33
N ILE A 165 -12.23 -17.85 6.82
CA ILE A 165 -11.70 -17.80 8.19
C ILE A 165 -12.30 -16.59 8.86
N ASP A 166 -12.92 -16.77 10.04
CA ASP A 166 -13.40 -15.68 10.88
C ASP A 166 -12.40 -15.42 12.00
N TYR A 167 -12.09 -14.14 12.24
CA TYR A 167 -11.17 -13.74 13.31
C TYR A 167 -11.39 -12.29 13.71
N SER A 168 -10.87 -11.95 14.88
CA SER A 168 -10.65 -10.58 15.33
C SER A 168 -9.16 -10.29 15.35
N TYR A 169 -8.77 -9.08 15.01
CA TYR A 169 -7.37 -8.68 14.88
C TYR A 169 -7.12 -7.30 15.44
N LEU A 170 -6.07 -7.18 16.26
CA LEU A 170 -5.51 -5.91 16.70
C LEU A 170 -4.04 -5.83 16.27
N ARG A 171 -3.72 -4.78 15.52
CA ARG A 171 -2.34 -4.40 15.19
C ARG A 171 -2.02 -3.07 15.85
N LEU A 172 -0.91 -3.02 16.57
CA LEU A 172 -0.33 -1.79 17.09
C LEU A 172 1.15 -1.78 16.73
N HIS A 173 1.48 -1.16 15.61
CA HIS A 173 2.85 -0.93 15.17
C HIS A 173 3.18 0.54 15.35
N GLN A 174 4.25 0.83 16.07
CA GLN A 174 4.74 2.18 16.31
C GLN A 174 6.21 2.26 15.98
N ASN A 175 6.60 3.18 15.09
CA ASN A 175 7.98 3.41 14.72
C ASN A 175 8.36 4.89 14.91
N ILE A 176 9.56 5.14 15.40
CA ILE A 176 10.14 6.47 15.55
C ILE A 176 11.46 6.46 14.81
N SER A 177 11.59 7.34 13.81
CA SER A 177 12.80 7.46 13.00
C SER A 177 13.44 8.83 13.20
N ARG A 178 14.78 8.85 13.27
CA ARG A 178 15.61 10.05 13.37
C ARG A 178 16.37 10.25 12.08
N LYS A 179 16.45 11.50 11.62
CA LYS A 179 17.23 11.88 10.46
C LYS A 179 18.73 11.61 10.68
N ILE A 180 19.32 10.85 9.77
CA ILE A 180 20.76 10.52 9.73
C ILE A 180 21.46 11.41 8.70
N LEU A 181 20.91 11.43 7.48
CA LEU A 181 21.39 12.23 6.35
C LEU A 181 20.19 12.93 5.68
N LYS A 182 20.47 13.73 4.64
CA LYS A 182 19.37 14.32 3.83
C LYS A 182 18.45 13.21 3.32
N ASN A 183 17.17 13.30 3.65
CA ASN A 183 16.11 12.36 3.27
C ASN A 183 16.29 10.92 3.83
N LEU A 184 17.30 10.64 4.63
CA LEU A 184 17.58 9.32 5.19
C LEU A 184 17.35 9.32 6.70
N TYR A 185 16.57 8.36 7.18
CA TYR A 185 16.15 8.21 8.57
C TYR A 185 16.41 6.78 9.04
N GLY A 186 16.98 6.63 10.25
CA GLY A 186 17.07 5.35 10.95
C GLY A 186 16.04 5.33 12.07
N GLY A 187 15.32 4.25 12.20
CA GLY A 187 14.21 4.13 13.14
C GLY A 187 14.22 2.84 13.94
N MET A 188 13.53 2.91 15.07
CA MET A 188 13.20 1.77 15.90
C MET A 188 11.75 1.88 16.36
N GLY A 189 11.15 0.73 16.63
CA GLY A 189 9.75 0.67 17.02
C GLY A 189 9.42 -0.58 17.80
N LEU A 190 8.14 -0.70 18.10
CA LEU A 190 7.54 -1.86 18.72
C LEU A 190 6.30 -2.27 17.92
N ASP A 191 6.19 -3.56 17.64
CA ASP A 191 5.09 -4.14 16.89
C ASP A 191 4.37 -5.17 17.74
N LEU A 192 3.04 -5.03 17.85
CA LEU A 192 2.12 -6.01 18.42
C LEU A 192 1.09 -6.39 17.36
N ASP A 193 0.97 -7.66 17.09
CA ASP A 193 -0.11 -8.29 16.31
C ASP A 193 -0.81 -9.32 17.19
N LEU A 194 -2.11 -9.18 17.39
CA LEU A 194 -2.93 -10.07 18.20
C LEU A 194 -4.15 -10.52 17.42
N TYR A 195 -4.27 -11.82 17.20
CA TYR A 195 -5.45 -12.47 16.64
C TYR A 195 -6.16 -13.28 17.71
N TRP A 196 -7.50 -13.25 17.70
CA TRP A 196 -8.32 -14.07 18.59
C TRP A 196 -9.66 -14.42 17.95
N ASN A 197 -10.36 -15.37 18.54
CA ASN A 197 -11.59 -15.94 18.00
C ASN A 197 -11.40 -16.49 16.58
N ILE A 198 -10.24 -17.06 16.31
CA ILE A 198 -9.93 -17.63 15.00
C ILE A 198 -10.75 -18.91 14.82
N LYS A 199 -11.52 -18.96 13.73
CA LYS A 199 -12.37 -20.09 13.34
C LYS A 199 -12.30 -20.30 11.84
N GLU A 200 -12.07 -21.48 11.42
CA GLU A 200 -12.28 -21.88 10.03
C GLU A 200 -13.76 -22.20 9.81
N LEU A 201 -14.32 -21.69 8.73
CA LEU A 201 -15.71 -21.87 8.33
C LEU A 201 -15.77 -22.62 6.99
N SER A 202 -14.83 -23.52 6.73
CA SER A 202 -14.83 -24.34 5.52
C SER A 202 -15.93 -25.43 5.58
N PRO A 203 -16.44 -25.86 4.43
CA PRO A 203 -17.25 -27.07 4.36
C PRO A 203 -16.39 -28.26 4.78
N ASP A 204 -16.96 -29.19 5.54
CA ASP A 204 -16.32 -30.45 5.89
C ASP A 204 -16.14 -31.29 4.61
N SER A 205 -14.94 -31.22 4.04
CA SER A 205 -14.58 -31.93 2.81
C SER A 205 -13.88 -33.26 3.08
N GLY A 206 -13.65 -33.61 4.35
CA GLY A 206 -12.87 -34.78 4.77
C GLY A 206 -11.37 -34.65 4.52
N THR A 207 -10.90 -33.58 3.92
CA THR A 207 -9.48 -33.27 3.71
C THR A 207 -9.09 -32.00 4.47
N LYS A 208 -7.94 -32.05 5.17
CA LYS A 208 -7.43 -30.88 5.89
C LYS A 208 -7.08 -29.74 4.94
N THR A 209 -7.52 -28.56 5.30
CA THR A 209 -7.16 -27.33 4.59
C THR A 209 -5.68 -26.96 4.80
N ASP A 210 -5.16 -26.03 4.03
CA ASP A 210 -3.80 -25.50 4.25
C ASP A 210 -3.69 -24.76 5.57
N PHE A 211 -4.76 -24.15 6.05
CA PHE A 211 -4.79 -23.50 7.35
C PHE A 211 -4.65 -24.50 8.50
N GLU A 212 -5.39 -25.62 8.43
CA GLU A 212 -5.26 -26.72 9.40
C GLU A 212 -3.89 -27.39 9.35
N ASN A 213 -3.35 -27.65 8.14
CA ASN A 213 -2.03 -28.24 7.93
C ASN A 213 -0.90 -27.33 8.44
N TYR A 214 -1.08 -26.01 8.33
CA TYR A 214 -0.14 -25.05 8.83
C TYR A 214 -0.15 -24.96 10.36
N GLY A 215 -1.27 -25.18 11.00
CA GLY A 215 -1.49 -25.18 12.43
C GLY A 215 -2.55 -24.16 12.83
N LEU A 216 -3.71 -24.66 13.19
CA LEU A 216 -4.85 -23.86 13.66
C LEU A 216 -4.73 -23.59 15.16
N TYR A 217 -4.71 -22.34 15.55
CA TYR A 217 -4.75 -21.89 16.93
C TYR A 217 -5.91 -20.89 17.12
N PRO A 218 -6.67 -20.95 18.24
CA PRO A 218 -7.82 -20.05 18.47
C PRO A 218 -7.38 -18.60 18.78
N LYS A 219 -6.11 -18.41 19.14
CA LYS A 219 -5.46 -17.13 19.43
C LYS A 219 -4.00 -17.19 19.01
N GLU A 220 -3.51 -16.11 18.42
CA GLU A 220 -2.11 -15.97 18.00
C GLU A 220 -1.60 -14.57 18.34
N THR A 221 -0.40 -14.51 18.91
CA THR A 221 0.25 -13.26 19.33
C THR A 221 1.65 -13.17 18.73
N ALA A 222 2.00 -12.02 18.17
CA ALA A 222 3.33 -11.72 17.69
C ALA A 222 3.79 -10.35 18.17
N VAL A 223 4.82 -10.32 19.02
CA VAL A 223 5.37 -9.10 19.62
C VAL A 223 6.86 -9.05 19.39
N GLY A 224 7.37 -7.86 19.08
CA GLY A 224 8.82 -7.67 18.97
C GLY A 224 9.20 -6.26 18.57
N PRO A 225 10.48 -5.92 18.68
CA PRO A 225 10.99 -4.64 18.20
C PRO A 225 10.92 -4.58 16.68
N SER A 226 10.97 -3.37 16.14
CA SER A 226 11.19 -3.12 14.73
C SER A 226 12.35 -2.17 14.53
N PHE A 227 13.12 -2.40 13.47
CA PHE A 227 14.24 -1.55 13.05
C PHE A 227 14.03 -1.15 11.60
N SER A 228 14.15 0.14 11.30
CA SER A 228 13.86 0.65 9.98
C SER A 228 14.94 1.59 9.47
N LEU A 229 15.16 1.55 8.14
CA LEU A 229 15.91 2.54 7.40
C LEU A 229 14.98 3.10 6.33
N LEU A 230 14.66 4.39 6.42
CA LEU A 230 13.73 5.08 5.55
C LEU A 230 14.47 6.16 4.77
N TYR A 231 14.40 6.08 3.43
CA TYR A 231 14.74 7.19 2.54
C TYR A 231 13.48 7.73 1.90
N ASP A 232 13.21 9.03 2.04
CA ASP A 232 12.04 9.67 1.42
C ASP A 232 12.42 11.06 0.87
N SER A 233 12.47 11.14 -0.45
CA SER A 233 12.74 12.38 -1.18
C SER A 233 11.50 12.97 -1.86
N ARG A 234 10.32 12.37 -1.66
CA ARG A 234 9.05 12.89 -2.17
C ARG A 234 8.69 14.19 -1.45
N LYS A 235 8.22 15.19 -2.19
CA LYS A 235 7.71 16.43 -1.60
C LYS A 235 6.28 16.27 -1.06
N ASN A 236 5.48 15.44 -1.73
CA ASN A 236 4.11 15.11 -1.33
C ASN A 236 3.96 13.59 -1.36
N SER A 237 3.51 12.99 -0.25
CA SER A 237 3.31 11.54 -0.13
C SER A 237 1.88 11.10 -0.52
N ILE A 238 0.95 12.05 -0.74
CA ILE A 238 -0.45 11.79 -1.08
C ILE A 238 -0.61 11.61 -2.60
N ASP A 239 0.06 12.47 -3.37
CA ASP A 239 0.08 12.45 -4.84
C ASP A 239 1.49 12.83 -5.33
N PRO A 240 2.45 11.91 -5.24
CA PRO A 240 3.83 12.18 -5.59
C PRO A 240 4.02 12.21 -7.12
N GLU A 241 4.72 13.26 -7.59
CA GLU A 241 5.06 13.45 -9.01
C GLU A 241 6.51 13.13 -9.31
N ASN A 242 7.38 13.31 -8.32
CA ASN A 242 8.82 13.08 -8.41
C ASN A 242 9.37 12.61 -7.07
N GLY A 243 10.55 12.01 -7.14
CA GLY A 243 11.26 11.54 -5.96
C GLY A 243 11.12 10.04 -5.77
N SER A 244 11.72 9.57 -4.69
CA SER A 244 11.76 8.15 -4.36
C SER A 244 11.53 7.93 -2.88
N TYR A 245 10.96 6.80 -2.56
CA TYR A 245 10.76 6.28 -1.22
C TYR A 245 11.38 4.88 -1.15
N LEU A 246 12.21 4.62 -0.15
CA LEU A 246 12.77 3.31 0.15
C LEU A 246 12.57 3.04 1.64
N ASN A 247 11.98 1.89 1.97
CA ASN A 247 11.79 1.43 3.33
C ASN A 247 12.35 0.02 3.49
N LEU A 248 13.38 -0.10 4.32
CA LEU A 248 13.90 -1.37 4.80
C LEU A 248 13.45 -1.52 6.24
N SER A 249 12.67 -2.57 6.56
CA SER A 249 12.17 -2.81 7.91
C SER A 249 12.40 -4.24 8.34
N TYR A 250 13.16 -4.43 9.41
CA TYR A 250 13.44 -5.72 10.04
C TYR A 250 12.65 -5.84 11.34
N ARG A 251 11.88 -6.92 11.50
CA ARG A 251 10.90 -7.11 12.56
C ARG A 251 11.03 -8.51 13.18
N PRO A 252 11.94 -8.74 14.13
CA PRO A 252 11.97 -9.99 14.89
C PRO A 252 10.76 -10.05 15.84
N LYS A 253 10.13 -11.21 15.92
CA LYS A 253 9.09 -11.54 16.88
C LYS A 253 9.65 -12.54 17.88
N LEU A 254 9.48 -12.26 19.18
CA LEU A 254 10.29 -12.88 20.22
C LEU A 254 9.42 -13.44 21.35
N LYS A 255 9.58 -14.72 21.66
CA LYS A 255 8.81 -15.40 22.71
C LYS A 255 8.92 -14.70 24.06
N PHE A 256 10.11 -14.24 24.44
CA PHE A 256 10.31 -13.59 25.75
C PHE A 256 9.57 -12.26 25.87
N MET A 257 9.13 -11.66 24.74
CA MET A 257 8.31 -10.45 24.70
C MET A 257 6.80 -10.74 24.61
N GLY A 258 6.41 -12.02 24.55
CA GLY A 258 5.01 -12.45 24.51
C GLY A 258 4.53 -12.96 23.14
N SER A 259 5.43 -13.20 22.17
CA SER A 259 5.08 -13.91 20.94
C SER A 259 4.91 -15.40 21.19
N ASP A 260 4.00 -16.04 20.46
CA ASP A 260 3.83 -17.49 20.51
C ASP A 260 5.02 -18.25 19.92
N ALA A 261 5.70 -17.65 18.95
CA ALA A 261 6.89 -18.21 18.31
C ALA A 261 7.98 -17.17 18.10
N ASN A 262 9.25 -17.61 18.02
CA ASN A 262 10.33 -16.79 17.48
C ASN A 262 10.33 -16.90 15.96
N TRP A 263 10.33 -15.76 15.28
CA TRP A 263 10.48 -15.67 13.83
C TRP A 263 10.85 -14.24 13.45
N GLN A 264 11.21 -14.02 12.21
CA GLN A 264 11.70 -12.74 11.74
C GLN A 264 11.03 -12.37 10.42
N SER A 265 10.78 -11.09 10.22
CA SER A 265 10.26 -10.53 8.97
C SER A 265 11.17 -9.42 8.47
N LEU A 266 11.41 -9.41 7.16
CA LEU A 266 12.10 -8.35 6.44
C LEU A 266 11.16 -7.81 5.37
N LEU A 267 10.94 -6.49 5.40
CA LEU A 267 10.27 -5.73 4.33
C LEU A 267 11.30 -4.93 3.57
N LEU A 268 11.30 -5.04 2.26
CA LEU A 268 12.00 -4.17 1.33
C LEU A 268 10.97 -3.54 0.39
N GLU A 269 10.74 -2.25 0.55
CA GLU A 269 9.79 -1.48 -0.25
C GLU A 269 10.48 -0.34 -0.96
N PHE A 270 10.22 -0.20 -2.25
CA PHE A 270 10.69 0.92 -3.08
C PHE A 270 9.53 1.52 -3.84
N LYS A 271 9.44 2.87 -3.88
CA LYS A 271 8.54 3.62 -4.75
C LYS A 271 9.34 4.70 -5.47
N GLY A 272 9.14 4.79 -6.78
CA GLY A 272 9.81 5.80 -7.61
C GLY A 272 8.80 6.52 -8.48
N TYR A 273 8.98 7.85 -8.64
CA TYR A 273 8.05 8.70 -9.38
C TYR A 273 8.82 9.63 -10.29
N LYS A 274 8.34 9.80 -11.51
CA LYS A 274 8.94 10.72 -12.48
C LYS A 274 7.88 11.25 -13.43
N LYS A 275 7.89 12.57 -13.66
CA LYS A 275 7.08 13.19 -14.72
C LYS A 275 7.51 12.63 -16.09
N PHE A 276 6.52 12.21 -16.89
CA PHE A 276 6.75 11.67 -18.22
C PHE A 276 5.56 11.94 -19.15
N PRO A 277 5.77 12.59 -20.31
CA PRO A 277 7.03 13.30 -20.69
C PRO A 277 7.45 14.35 -19.67
N ALA A 278 8.72 14.74 -19.68
CA ALA A 278 9.32 15.59 -18.64
C ALA A 278 8.58 16.94 -18.46
N GLU A 279 8.01 17.47 -19.54
CA GLU A 279 7.29 18.75 -19.56
C GLU A 279 5.78 18.62 -19.26
N SER A 280 5.30 17.41 -19.00
CA SER A 280 3.90 17.16 -18.64
C SER A 280 3.72 17.02 -17.13
N ASP A 281 2.46 17.11 -16.69
CA ASP A 281 2.10 16.73 -15.32
C ASP A 281 1.69 15.27 -15.17
N ASN A 282 1.87 14.48 -16.24
CA ASN A 282 1.68 13.04 -16.19
C ASN A 282 2.87 12.38 -15.47
N VAL A 283 2.63 11.28 -14.79
CA VAL A 283 3.61 10.61 -13.94
C VAL A 283 3.71 9.13 -14.30
N ILE A 284 4.92 8.64 -14.49
CA ILE A 284 5.22 7.22 -14.37
C ILE A 284 5.61 6.95 -12.92
N ALA A 285 4.95 5.99 -12.30
CA ALA A 285 5.26 5.52 -10.96
C ALA A 285 5.59 4.03 -10.97
N LEU A 286 6.53 3.64 -10.12
CA LEU A 286 6.97 2.26 -9.92
C LEU A 286 6.91 1.93 -8.43
N TRP A 287 6.37 0.78 -8.09
CA TRP A 287 6.32 0.24 -6.73
C TRP A 287 6.82 -1.19 -6.70
N SER A 288 7.79 -1.47 -5.83
CA SER A 288 8.24 -2.81 -5.49
C SER A 288 8.04 -3.04 -3.99
N TYR A 289 7.38 -4.14 -3.62
CA TYR A 289 7.04 -4.47 -2.26
C TYR A 289 7.35 -5.93 -1.99
N ASN A 290 8.41 -6.19 -1.22
CA ASN A 290 8.91 -7.54 -1.03
C ASN A 290 8.96 -7.85 0.46
N ARG A 291 8.38 -8.98 0.87
CA ARG A 291 8.37 -9.45 2.25
C ARG A 291 8.97 -10.83 2.34
N PHE A 292 9.83 -11.02 3.33
CA PHE A 292 10.51 -12.28 3.60
C PHE A 292 10.30 -12.65 5.06
N THR A 293 10.05 -13.94 5.33
CA THR A 293 9.99 -14.49 6.68
C THR A 293 11.04 -15.58 6.84
N PHE A 294 11.72 -15.60 7.98
CA PHE A 294 12.80 -16.54 8.27
C PHE A 294 13.01 -16.73 9.78
N GLY A 295 13.86 -17.70 10.15
CA GLY A 295 14.23 -17.95 11.55
C GLY A 295 13.10 -18.49 12.42
N GLY A 296 12.06 -19.08 11.80
CA GLY A 296 10.93 -19.68 12.46
C GLY A 296 9.66 -19.62 11.63
N LYS A 297 8.57 -20.13 12.19
CA LYS A 297 7.26 -20.23 11.53
C LYS A 297 6.33 -19.13 12.09
N PRO A 298 5.95 -18.12 11.29
CA PRO A 298 4.99 -17.11 11.73
C PRO A 298 3.57 -17.69 11.83
N PRO A 299 2.63 -17.06 12.53
CA PRO A 299 1.21 -17.36 12.42
C PRO A 299 0.72 -17.29 10.97
N TYR A 300 -0.22 -18.19 10.59
CA TYR A 300 -0.76 -18.23 9.22
C TYR A 300 -1.29 -16.89 8.74
N LEU A 301 -2.05 -16.18 9.58
CA LEU A 301 -2.64 -14.89 9.24
C LEU A 301 -1.62 -13.74 9.15
N LEU A 302 -0.38 -13.95 9.64
CA LEU A 302 0.73 -12.99 9.53
C LEU A 302 1.67 -13.26 8.35
N LEU A 303 1.50 -14.38 7.65
CA LEU A 303 2.23 -14.65 6.41
C LEU A 303 1.99 -13.52 5.39
N PRO A 304 3.00 -13.13 4.59
CA PRO A 304 2.80 -12.28 3.42
C PRO A 304 1.62 -12.75 2.58
N SER A 305 0.77 -11.81 2.16
CA SER A 305 -0.42 -12.13 1.38
C SER A 305 -0.84 -10.94 0.51
N THR A 306 -1.47 -11.20 -0.63
CA THR A 306 -2.04 -10.20 -1.54
C THR A 306 -2.95 -9.24 -0.78
N GLY A 307 -2.74 -7.91 -0.94
CA GLY A 307 -3.59 -6.89 -0.32
C GLY A 307 -3.45 -6.77 1.20
N TRP A 308 -2.37 -7.29 1.81
CA TRP A 308 -2.09 -7.18 3.24
C TRP A 308 -0.90 -6.26 3.57
N ASP A 309 -0.61 -5.33 2.67
CA ASP A 309 0.25 -4.17 2.95
C ASP A 309 -0.48 -3.11 3.81
N SER A 310 0.24 -2.06 4.22
CA SER A 310 -0.32 -1.03 5.12
C SER A 310 -1.50 -0.25 4.54
N ASN A 311 -1.61 -0.17 3.21
CA ASN A 311 -2.70 0.55 2.54
C ASN A 311 -3.71 -0.39 1.85
N VAL A 312 -3.52 -1.71 1.93
CA VAL A 312 -4.37 -2.73 1.29
C VAL A 312 -4.39 -2.57 -0.25
N ASN A 313 -3.25 -2.24 -0.82
CA ASN A 313 -3.13 -1.85 -2.23
C ASN A 313 -2.32 -2.82 -3.10
N THR A 314 -1.51 -3.73 -2.51
CA THR A 314 -0.80 -4.74 -3.31
C THR A 314 -1.77 -5.68 -4.00
N GLY A 315 -1.50 -6.02 -5.27
CA GLY A 315 -2.31 -6.96 -6.02
C GLY A 315 -3.62 -6.38 -6.53
N ARG A 316 -3.65 -5.12 -6.99
CA ARG A 316 -4.85 -4.57 -7.66
C ARG A 316 -5.28 -5.47 -8.82
N GLY A 317 -6.55 -5.88 -8.84
CA GLY A 317 -7.09 -6.89 -9.75
C GLY A 317 -7.22 -8.27 -9.12
N PHE A 318 -6.62 -8.50 -7.95
CA PHE A 318 -6.79 -9.71 -7.16
C PHE A 318 -7.66 -9.45 -5.93
N ILE A 319 -8.32 -10.49 -5.44
CA ILE A 319 -9.05 -10.44 -4.18
C ILE A 319 -8.02 -10.40 -3.04
N GLN A 320 -8.26 -9.59 -2.02
CA GLN A 320 -7.42 -9.58 -0.82
C GLN A 320 -7.32 -10.98 -0.22
N GLY A 321 -6.09 -11.43 0.08
CA GLY A 321 -5.86 -12.79 0.56
C GLY A 321 -5.79 -13.85 -0.53
N ARG A 322 -5.83 -13.48 -1.84
CA ARG A 322 -5.83 -14.43 -2.96
C ARG A 322 -4.63 -15.35 -2.96
N TYR A 323 -3.46 -14.84 -2.67
CA TYR A 323 -2.23 -15.60 -2.54
C TYR A 323 -1.57 -15.34 -1.20
N ARG A 324 -0.90 -16.36 -0.67
CA ARG A 324 -0.26 -16.34 0.64
C ARG A 324 0.94 -17.27 0.65
N GLY A 325 2.06 -16.87 1.27
CA GLY A 325 3.25 -17.70 1.42
C GLY A 325 4.26 -17.08 2.37
N SER A 326 5.31 -17.80 2.71
CA SER A 326 6.37 -17.30 3.61
C SER A 326 7.10 -16.08 3.06
N ASN A 327 7.26 -16.00 1.73
CA ASN A 327 7.86 -14.85 1.06
C ASN A 327 6.93 -14.35 -0.04
N MET A 328 7.02 -13.05 -0.32
CA MET A 328 6.26 -12.35 -1.35
C MET A 328 7.20 -11.43 -2.13
N LEU A 329 7.11 -11.48 -3.45
CA LEU A 329 7.66 -10.46 -4.35
C LEU A 329 6.51 -9.81 -5.11
N TYR A 330 6.50 -8.49 -5.13
CA TYR A 330 5.50 -7.68 -5.81
C TYR A 330 6.15 -6.52 -6.56
N LEU A 331 5.69 -6.29 -7.78
CA LEU A 331 6.08 -5.17 -8.61
C LEU A 331 4.84 -4.59 -9.28
N GLU A 332 4.71 -3.25 -9.27
CA GLU A 332 3.66 -2.54 -9.98
C GLU A 332 4.22 -1.30 -10.68
N SER A 333 3.70 -1.01 -11.86
CA SER A 333 3.95 0.25 -12.56
C SER A 333 2.63 0.87 -12.96
N GLU A 334 2.53 2.20 -12.87
CA GLU A 334 1.38 2.93 -13.33
C GLU A 334 1.75 4.20 -14.07
N TYR A 335 0.87 4.59 -15.00
CA TYR A 335 0.92 5.86 -15.70
C TYR A 335 -0.31 6.68 -15.32
N ARG A 336 -0.07 7.79 -14.62
CA ARG A 336 -1.08 8.77 -14.19
C ARG A 336 -1.12 9.90 -15.19
N PHE A 337 -2.32 10.32 -15.62
CA PHE A 337 -2.48 11.40 -16.59
C PHE A 337 -3.69 12.28 -16.29
N LEU A 338 -3.62 13.53 -16.74
CA LEU A 338 -4.74 14.44 -16.64
C LEU A 338 -5.78 14.18 -17.73
N ILE A 339 -7.07 14.16 -17.34
CA ILE A 339 -8.21 14.15 -18.27
C ILE A 339 -8.69 15.58 -18.52
N THR A 340 -8.67 16.42 -17.48
CA THR A 340 -9.07 17.83 -17.59
C THR A 340 -7.90 18.77 -17.30
N SER A 341 -7.78 19.86 -18.06
CA SER A 341 -6.70 20.84 -17.91
C SER A 341 -6.69 21.53 -16.54
N ASN A 342 -7.85 21.61 -15.88
CA ASN A 342 -7.98 22.17 -14.52
C ASN A 342 -7.62 21.17 -13.42
N GLY A 343 -7.18 19.95 -13.75
CA GLY A 343 -6.76 18.92 -12.81
C GLY A 343 -7.87 18.31 -11.94
N LEU A 344 -9.15 18.61 -12.20
CA LEU A 344 -10.27 18.04 -11.45
C LEU A 344 -10.41 16.55 -11.69
N PHE A 345 -10.26 16.12 -12.94
CA PHE A 345 -10.29 14.70 -13.33
C PHE A 345 -8.95 14.27 -13.91
N GLY A 346 -8.50 13.14 -13.46
CA GLY A 346 -7.35 12.40 -13.98
C GLY A 346 -7.69 10.94 -14.23
N GLY A 347 -6.77 10.22 -14.85
CA GLY A 347 -6.84 8.81 -15.10
C GLY A 347 -5.55 8.09 -14.75
N VAL A 348 -5.63 6.78 -14.62
CA VAL A 348 -4.48 5.89 -14.44
C VAL A 348 -4.67 4.63 -15.28
N VAL A 349 -3.57 4.10 -15.80
CA VAL A 349 -3.45 2.70 -16.24
C VAL A 349 -2.31 2.07 -15.46
N PHE A 350 -2.47 0.81 -15.06
CA PHE A 350 -1.50 0.10 -14.25
C PHE A 350 -1.33 -1.35 -14.66
N ALA A 351 -0.15 -1.89 -14.36
CA ALA A 351 0.15 -3.31 -14.46
C ALA A 351 0.98 -3.73 -13.25
N ASN A 352 0.68 -4.89 -12.69
CA ASN A 352 1.39 -5.47 -11.57
C ASN A 352 1.71 -6.96 -11.78
N ALA A 353 2.60 -7.48 -10.95
CA ALA A 353 2.94 -8.88 -10.91
C ALA A 353 3.32 -9.26 -9.48
N GLU A 354 2.85 -10.40 -9.02
CA GLU A 354 3.17 -10.94 -7.70
C GLU A 354 3.52 -12.42 -7.76
N THR A 355 4.36 -12.87 -6.82
CA THR A 355 4.63 -14.27 -6.58
C THR A 355 4.90 -14.53 -5.11
N PHE A 356 4.64 -15.75 -4.67
CA PHE A 356 4.79 -16.19 -3.29
C PHE A 356 5.57 -17.50 -3.21
N SER A 357 6.18 -17.77 -2.05
CA SER A 357 6.73 -19.10 -1.79
C SER A 357 5.65 -20.15 -1.88
N GLY A 358 5.97 -21.25 -2.55
CA GLY A 358 5.05 -22.35 -2.77
C GLY A 358 4.57 -23.02 -1.46
N ARG A 359 3.52 -23.83 -1.57
CA ARG A 359 2.82 -24.47 -0.47
C ARG A 359 3.74 -25.29 0.43
N GLU A 360 4.51 -26.22 -0.13
CA GLU A 360 5.37 -27.12 0.64
C GLU A 360 6.45 -26.36 1.40
N SER A 361 7.15 -25.43 0.72
CA SER A 361 8.16 -24.58 1.33
C SER A 361 7.61 -23.75 2.49
N THR A 362 6.37 -23.27 2.38
CA THR A 362 5.72 -22.50 3.42
C THR A 362 5.30 -23.38 4.60
N LEU A 363 4.77 -24.58 4.35
CA LEU A 363 4.38 -25.54 5.40
C LEU A 363 5.59 -26.02 6.21
N GLU A 364 6.71 -26.25 5.56
CA GLU A 364 7.95 -26.71 6.21
C GLU A 364 8.69 -25.59 6.97
N GLY A 365 8.35 -24.34 6.72
CA GLY A 365 9.06 -23.19 7.29
C GLY A 365 10.46 -22.97 6.70
N ASN A 366 10.79 -23.64 5.60
CA ASN A 366 12.06 -23.57 4.88
C ASN A 366 11.97 -22.66 3.66
N ALA A 367 11.60 -21.42 3.88
CA ALA A 367 11.45 -20.43 2.81
C ALA A 367 12.79 -20.07 2.16
N SER A 368 13.17 -20.80 1.13
CA SER A 368 14.31 -20.44 0.28
C SER A 368 13.83 -19.57 -0.90
N LEU A 369 14.69 -18.68 -1.39
CA LEU A 369 14.41 -17.89 -2.59
C LEU A 369 14.22 -18.72 -3.88
N LYS A 370 14.50 -20.03 -3.83
CA LYS A 370 14.35 -20.93 -4.98
C LYS A 370 12.95 -21.56 -5.11
N THR A 371 12.04 -21.28 -4.18
CA THR A 371 10.75 -21.97 -4.06
C THR A 371 9.56 -21.06 -4.34
N PHE A 372 9.75 -20.02 -5.14
CA PHE A 372 8.66 -19.19 -5.60
C PHE A 372 7.82 -19.92 -6.65
N ASP A 373 6.52 -19.83 -6.50
CA ASP A 373 5.53 -20.30 -7.46
C ASP A 373 5.48 -19.38 -8.73
N PRO A 374 4.75 -19.76 -9.78
CA PRO A 374 4.60 -18.94 -10.97
C PRO A 374 4.11 -17.53 -10.68
N ILE A 375 4.65 -16.56 -11.41
CA ILE A 375 4.27 -15.15 -11.33
C ILE A 375 2.81 -14.98 -11.79
N GLN A 376 2.06 -14.19 -11.04
CA GLN A 376 0.67 -13.85 -11.33
C GLN A 376 0.56 -12.38 -11.76
N PRO A 377 0.34 -12.10 -13.05
CA PRO A 377 0.15 -10.74 -13.55
C PRO A 377 -1.26 -10.21 -13.31
N GLY A 378 -1.35 -8.90 -13.06
CA GLY A 378 -2.60 -8.14 -13.01
C GLY A 378 -2.45 -6.81 -13.74
N TYR A 379 -3.57 -6.22 -14.17
CA TYR A 379 -3.59 -4.93 -14.86
C TYR A 379 -4.94 -4.24 -14.67
N GLY A 380 -4.99 -2.96 -14.97
CA GLY A 380 -6.24 -2.23 -14.87
C GLY A 380 -6.15 -0.76 -15.25
N ALA A 381 -7.25 -0.08 -15.02
CA ALA A 381 -7.39 1.35 -15.22
C ALA A 381 -8.28 1.97 -14.16
N GLY A 382 -8.16 3.29 -13.97
CA GLY A 382 -8.97 3.99 -12.98
C GLY A 382 -9.12 5.47 -13.26
N ILE A 383 -9.99 6.08 -12.45
CA ILE A 383 -10.31 7.51 -12.49
C ILE A 383 -9.82 8.15 -11.20
N ARG A 384 -9.38 9.40 -11.33
CA ARG A 384 -8.96 10.29 -10.23
C ARG A 384 -9.87 11.50 -10.20
N ILE A 385 -10.42 11.81 -9.02
CA ILE A 385 -11.22 13.01 -8.79
C ILE A 385 -10.53 13.83 -7.70
N LYS A 386 -10.13 15.07 -8.01
CA LYS A 386 -9.44 15.95 -7.07
C LYS A 386 -10.38 16.37 -5.95
N LEU A 387 -10.14 15.88 -4.73
CA LEU A 387 -10.91 16.24 -3.54
C LEU A 387 -10.42 17.56 -2.93
N ASN A 388 -9.10 17.73 -2.90
CA ASN A 388 -8.46 18.91 -2.31
C ASN A 388 -7.20 19.26 -3.12
N LYS A 389 -7.19 20.43 -3.73
CA LYS A 389 -6.08 20.89 -4.59
C LYS A 389 -4.82 21.27 -3.80
N PHE A 390 -4.95 21.63 -2.52
CA PHE A 390 -3.81 22.04 -1.69
C PHE A 390 -3.05 20.83 -1.15
N SER A 391 -3.74 19.86 -0.55
CA SER A 391 -3.11 18.59 -0.12
C SER A 391 -2.86 17.65 -1.30
N ARG A 392 -3.51 17.90 -2.46
CA ARG A 392 -3.51 17.07 -3.67
C ARG A 392 -4.21 15.72 -3.46
N ALA A 393 -5.07 15.61 -2.44
CA ALA A 393 -5.83 14.40 -2.21
C ALA A 393 -6.81 14.14 -3.35
N ASN A 394 -6.75 12.93 -3.90
CA ASN A 394 -7.64 12.41 -4.92
C ASN A 394 -8.57 11.35 -4.32
N LEU A 395 -9.79 11.26 -4.82
CA LEU A 395 -10.57 10.03 -4.77
C LEU A 395 -10.15 9.19 -5.97
N CYS A 396 -9.59 8.01 -5.70
CA CYS A 396 -9.16 7.05 -6.70
C CYS A 396 -10.16 5.92 -6.79
N VAL A 397 -10.64 5.61 -7.99
CA VAL A 397 -11.51 4.47 -8.26
C VAL A 397 -10.89 3.67 -9.39
N ASP A 398 -10.39 2.48 -9.06
CA ASP A 398 -9.66 1.60 -9.97
C ASP A 398 -10.45 0.32 -10.22
N TYR A 399 -10.42 -0.16 -11.45
CA TYR A 399 -10.87 -1.50 -11.80
C TYR A 399 -9.69 -2.31 -12.34
N GLY A 400 -9.47 -3.47 -11.72
CA GLY A 400 -8.36 -4.35 -12.09
C GLY A 400 -8.81 -5.76 -12.44
N TRP A 401 -8.01 -6.40 -13.28
CA TRP A 401 -8.10 -7.81 -13.66
C TRP A 401 -6.81 -8.51 -13.27
N GLY A 402 -6.94 -9.69 -12.68
CA GLY A 402 -5.84 -10.61 -12.38
C GLY A 402 -6.04 -11.95 -13.08
N THR A 403 -5.08 -12.84 -12.91
CA THR A 403 -5.16 -14.22 -13.39
C THR A 403 -6.23 -15.04 -12.67
N GLY A 404 -6.59 -16.18 -13.26
CA GLY A 404 -7.54 -17.13 -12.65
C GLY A 404 -8.95 -16.54 -12.42
N GLY A 405 -9.38 -15.56 -13.24
CA GLY A 405 -10.70 -14.96 -13.13
C GLY A 405 -10.84 -13.88 -12.04
N SER A 406 -9.73 -13.53 -11.37
CA SER A 406 -9.72 -12.45 -10.39
C SER A 406 -10.02 -11.10 -11.03
N LYS A 407 -10.87 -10.29 -10.40
CA LYS A 407 -11.17 -8.91 -10.79
C LYS A 407 -11.76 -8.16 -9.61
N GLY A 408 -11.63 -6.84 -9.59
CA GLY A 408 -12.19 -6.07 -8.48
C GLY A 408 -12.12 -4.57 -8.67
N VAL A 409 -12.91 -3.87 -7.86
CA VAL A 409 -12.88 -2.41 -7.71
C VAL A 409 -12.08 -2.08 -6.46
N ALA A 410 -11.16 -1.13 -6.55
CA ALA A 410 -10.47 -0.53 -5.42
C ALA A 410 -10.82 0.95 -5.31
N VAL A 411 -11.07 1.43 -4.09
CA VAL A 411 -11.35 2.84 -3.82
C VAL A 411 -10.39 3.34 -2.76
N ASN A 412 -9.66 4.42 -3.07
CA ASN A 412 -8.64 5.00 -2.20
C ASN A 412 -8.80 6.51 -2.05
N LEU A 413 -8.32 7.05 -0.92
CA LEU A 413 -8.11 8.48 -0.68
C LEU A 413 -6.61 8.80 -0.75
N GLY A 414 -6.19 9.58 -1.73
CA GLY A 414 -4.80 9.72 -2.14
C GLY A 414 -4.41 8.68 -3.18
N GLU A 415 -3.23 8.82 -3.79
CA GLU A 415 -2.77 7.84 -4.77
C GLU A 415 -2.47 6.49 -4.10
N VAL A 416 -2.51 5.42 -4.90
CA VAL A 416 -2.39 4.04 -4.42
C VAL A 416 -1.03 3.79 -3.76
N PHE A 417 0.05 4.40 -4.30
CA PHE A 417 1.38 4.33 -3.71
C PHE A 417 2.23 5.57 -3.99
#